data_da08909a057b5f6ec3242d1439ae605b
#
_entry.id   da08909a057b5f6ec3242d1439ae605b
#
_cell.length_a   1.000
_cell.length_b   1.000
_cell.length_c   1.000
_cell.angle_alpha   90.00
_cell.angle_beta   90.00
_cell.angle_gamma   90.00
#
_symmetry.space_group_name_H-M   'P 1'
#
loop_
_entity.id
_entity.type
_entity.pdbx_description
1 polymer ?
#
loop_
_entity_poly.entity_id
_entity_poly.type
_entity_poly.pdbx_seq_one_letter_code
_entity_poly.pdbx_strand_id
1 'polypeptide(L)'
;ASDVYKRQVFNEQEIQRRIADGRIIFGKSGMARPVQRVFAKDRKFSKRKVESWWDNHGMNADATQELKDIFGVAKVFTHPKPTQLIKDIVKMSCSKTATILDFFAGSGTTGHAVMNLNAEDGGTRRFILCTNNENGICRDVTYERIRRVIDKEDYAASLKYYKVDYVPISDRMYYEYADELLRHIRELVELENGINFTGNEEIAIVLTEDELAAFIADKDRFAKCRRLYMGHDLLPDEAQETALFKNKIEISIIPDYYYRDLQEG
;
A
#
# COMPACT_ATOMS: atom_id res chain seq x y z
N ALA A 1 29.85 -33.82 -41.48
CA ALA A 1 30.60 -34.06 -40.24
C ALA A 1 30.99 -32.77 -39.50
N SER A 2 31.10 -31.63 -40.21
CA SER A 2 31.53 -30.35 -39.56
C SER A 2 30.48 -29.66 -38.71
N ASP A 3 29.20 -29.95 -38.87
CA ASP A 3 28.11 -29.27 -38.14
C ASP A 3 27.77 -29.87 -36.75
N VAL A 4 28.20 -31.08 -36.50
CA VAL A 4 27.96 -31.76 -35.21
C VAL A 4 28.90 -31.25 -34.13
N TYR A 5 30.11 -30.85 -34.48
CA TYR A 5 31.11 -30.36 -33.53
C TYR A 5 30.84 -28.96 -32.96
N LYS A 6 30.05 -28.14 -33.61
CA LYS A 6 29.75 -26.77 -33.15
C LYS A 6 28.73 -26.69 -32.03
N ARG A 7 28.15 -27.80 -31.58
CA ARG A 7 27.09 -27.85 -30.55
C ARG A 7 27.50 -28.56 -29.26
N GLN A 8 28.75 -28.94 -29.08
CA GLN A 8 29.21 -29.49 -27.81
C GLN A 8 29.49 -28.37 -26.80
N VAL A 9 28.56 -28.18 -25.87
CA VAL A 9 28.67 -27.17 -24.80
C VAL A 9 29.69 -27.60 -23.74
N PHE A 10 29.99 -28.91 -23.64
CA PHE A 10 30.89 -29.47 -22.65
C PHE A 10 31.86 -30.48 -23.28
N ASN A 11 33.09 -30.50 -22.77
CA ASN A 11 34.05 -31.57 -23.10
C ASN A 11 33.67 -32.88 -22.38
N GLU A 12 34.30 -33.99 -22.78
CA GLU A 12 33.97 -35.32 -22.28
C GLU A 12 34.15 -35.44 -20.76
N GLN A 13 35.19 -34.88 -20.19
CA GLN A 13 35.46 -34.90 -18.73
C GLN A 13 34.38 -34.17 -17.97
N GLU A 14 33.93 -33.00 -18.44
CA GLU A 14 32.87 -32.25 -17.83
C GLU A 14 31.48 -32.95 -17.94
N ILE A 15 31.25 -33.67 -19.05
CA ILE A 15 30.06 -34.50 -19.22
C ILE A 15 30.02 -35.62 -18.18
N GLN A 16 31.11 -36.36 -18.03
CA GLN A 16 31.22 -37.46 -17.07
C GLN A 16 31.02 -36.94 -15.63
N ARG A 17 31.66 -35.83 -15.29
CA ARG A 17 31.46 -35.17 -14.00
C ARG A 17 30.00 -34.81 -13.75
N ARG A 18 29.32 -34.24 -14.74
CA ARG A 18 27.90 -33.83 -14.62
C ARG A 18 26.96 -35.05 -14.55
N ILE A 19 27.30 -36.15 -15.17
CA ILE A 19 26.55 -37.41 -15.02
C ILE A 19 26.72 -37.92 -13.59
N ALA A 20 27.94 -37.99 -13.07
CA ALA A 20 28.24 -38.42 -11.71
C ALA A 20 27.54 -37.53 -10.64
N ASP A 21 27.51 -36.22 -10.88
CA ASP A 21 26.80 -35.25 -10.03
C ASP A 21 25.26 -35.29 -10.18
N GLY A 22 24.70 -36.18 -11.03
CA GLY A 22 23.26 -36.22 -11.31
C GLY A 22 22.72 -35.01 -12.04
N ARG A 23 23.60 -34.23 -12.70
CA ARG A 23 23.24 -33.03 -13.48
C ARG A 23 22.82 -33.33 -14.91
N ILE A 24 23.16 -34.52 -15.42
CA ILE A 24 22.68 -35.07 -16.68
C ILE A 24 21.96 -36.37 -16.35
N ILE A 25 20.76 -36.51 -16.79
CA ILE A 25 19.89 -37.67 -16.57
C ILE A 25 19.35 -38.19 -17.92
N PHE A 26 19.20 -39.49 -18.02
CA PHE A 26 18.75 -40.19 -19.24
C PHE A 26 17.34 -40.78 -19.07
N GLY A 27 16.51 -40.17 -18.20
CA GLY A 27 15.20 -40.71 -17.88
C GLY A 27 15.24 -41.95 -16.97
N LYS A 28 14.07 -42.54 -16.70
CA LYS A 28 13.95 -43.72 -15.79
C LYS A 28 14.59 -44.99 -16.35
N SER A 29 14.61 -45.16 -17.67
CA SER A 29 15.19 -46.33 -18.36
C SER A 29 16.67 -46.21 -18.65
N GLY A 30 17.28 -45.05 -18.42
CA GLY A 30 18.67 -44.78 -18.81
C GLY A 30 18.93 -44.63 -20.32
N MET A 31 17.90 -44.80 -21.15
CA MET A 31 17.98 -44.77 -22.61
C MET A 31 17.31 -43.55 -23.25
N ALA A 32 16.75 -42.68 -22.48
CA ALA A 32 16.11 -41.49 -22.99
C ALA A 32 17.14 -40.42 -23.39
N ARG A 33 16.71 -39.46 -24.21
CA ARG A 33 17.53 -38.29 -24.55
C ARG A 33 18.03 -37.61 -23.28
N PRO A 34 19.35 -37.27 -23.22
CA PRO A 34 19.90 -36.61 -22.02
C PRO A 34 19.21 -35.28 -21.72
N VAL A 35 18.88 -35.07 -20.47
CA VAL A 35 18.27 -33.82 -19.96
C VAL A 35 19.20 -33.24 -18.89
N GLN A 36 19.51 -31.98 -19.00
CA GLN A 36 20.30 -31.27 -18.00
C GLN A 36 19.39 -30.88 -16.81
N ARG A 37 19.80 -31.31 -15.60
CA ARG A 37 19.21 -30.85 -14.32
C ARG A 37 20.01 -29.67 -13.80
N VAL A 38 19.30 -28.60 -13.44
CA VAL A 38 19.87 -27.45 -12.75
C VAL A 38 19.32 -27.47 -11.31
N PHE A 39 20.22 -27.56 -10.32
CA PHE A 39 19.82 -27.51 -8.92
C PHE A 39 19.49 -26.07 -8.50
N ALA A 40 18.52 -25.92 -7.61
CA ALA A 40 18.11 -24.60 -7.13
C ALA A 40 19.27 -23.79 -6.53
N LYS A 41 20.20 -24.47 -5.83
CA LYS A 41 21.40 -23.87 -5.24
C LYS A 41 22.40 -23.29 -6.26
N ASP A 42 22.36 -23.77 -7.50
CA ASP A 42 23.28 -23.35 -8.57
C ASP A 42 22.70 -22.24 -9.45
N ARG A 43 21.44 -21.85 -9.21
CA ARG A 43 20.83 -20.76 -9.95
C ARG A 43 21.40 -19.41 -9.48
N LYS A 44 22.09 -18.70 -10.37
CA LYS A 44 22.56 -17.33 -10.12
C LYS A 44 21.42 -16.33 -9.87
N PHE A 45 20.22 -16.69 -10.32
CA PHE A 45 19.00 -15.88 -10.14
C PHE A 45 17.88 -16.76 -9.61
N SER A 46 17.40 -16.47 -8.43
CA SER A 46 16.23 -17.11 -7.80
C SER A 46 14.90 -16.64 -8.41
N LYS A 47 14.92 -15.59 -9.24
CA LYS A 47 13.72 -14.97 -9.80
C LYS A 47 13.44 -15.50 -11.21
N ARG A 48 12.19 -15.90 -11.45
CA ARG A 48 11.68 -16.21 -12.79
C ARG A 48 11.40 -14.89 -13.52
N LYS A 49 11.72 -14.84 -14.81
CA LYS A 49 11.30 -13.71 -15.65
C LYS A 49 9.77 -13.71 -15.77
N VAL A 50 9.20 -12.55 -15.73
CA VAL A 50 7.78 -12.35 -16.00
C VAL A 50 7.53 -12.58 -17.49
N GLU A 51 6.54 -13.37 -17.81
CA GLU A 51 6.11 -13.63 -19.18
C GLU A 51 5.10 -12.57 -19.62
N SER A 52 4.95 -12.35 -20.91
CA SER A 52 3.93 -11.43 -21.45
C SER A 52 2.52 -12.05 -21.48
N TRP A 53 2.42 -13.36 -21.32
CA TRP A 53 1.16 -14.09 -21.24
C TRP A 53 0.84 -14.46 -19.79
N TRP A 54 -0.33 -14.03 -19.34
CA TRP A 54 -0.75 -14.12 -17.92
C TRP A 54 -2.06 -14.91 -17.79
N ASP A 55 -2.00 -16.21 -18.00
CA ASP A 55 -3.15 -17.13 -17.93
C ASP A 55 -3.37 -17.78 -16.54
N ASN A 56 -2.43 -17.56 -15.59
CA ASN A 56 -2.47 -18.19 -14.26
C ASN A 56 -2.72 -17.23 -13.10
N HIS A 57 -3.26 -16.04 -13.37
CA HIS A 57 -3.41 -14.97 -12.37
C HIS A 57 -4.87 -14.71 -11.96
N GLY A 58 -5.75 -15.70 -12.13
CA GLY A 58 -7.18 -15.63 -11.84
C GLY A 58 -8.01 -15.14 -13.03
N MET A 59 -9.24 -15.60 -13.08
CA MET A 59 -10.23 -15.27 -14.11
C MET A 59 -11.28 -14.28 -13.59
N ASN A 60 -11.99 -13.62 -14.49
CA ASN A 60 -13.10 -12.73 -14.11
C ASN A 60 -14.20 -13.47 -13.34
N ALA A 61 -14.39 -14.76 -13.60
CA ALA A 61 -15.33 -15.61 -12.86
C ALA A 61 -14.92 -15.76 -11.39
N ASP A 62 -13.61 -15.91 -11.12
CA ASP A 62 -13.08 -16.01 -9.75
C ASP A 62 -13.33 -14.71 -8.98
N ALA A 63 -13.12 -13.56 -9.63
CA ALA A 63 -13.38 -12.26 -9.05
C ALA A 63 -14.86 -12.04 -8.71
N THR A 64 -15.76 -12.53 -9.56
CA THR A 64 -17.22 -12.47 -9.32
C THR A 64 -17.62 -13.36 -8.15
N GLN A 65 -17.05 -14.55 -8.06
CA GLN A 65 -17.31 -15.48 -6.95
C GLN A 65 -16.74 -14.92 -5.64
N GLU A 66 -15.53 -14.35 -5.67
CA GLU A 66 -14.91 -13.69 -4.53
C GLU A 66 -15.80 -12.57 -3.96
N LEU A 67 -16.34 -11.68 -4.80
CA LEU A 67 -17.29 -10.67 -4.36
C LEU A 67 -18.56 -11.26 -3.77
N LYS A 68 -19.10 -12.30 -4.39
CA LYS A 68 -20.27 -13.01 -3.87
C LYS A 68 -20.00 -13.58 -2.47
N ASP A 69 -18.81 -14.13 -2.23
CA ASP A 69 -18.42 -14.71 -0.94
C ASP A 69 -18.22 -13.64 0.14
N ILE A 70 -17.78 -12.42 -0.26
CA ILE A 70 -17.63 -11.29 0.64
C ILE A 70 -18.97 -10.66 0.99
N PHE A 71 -19.83 -10.46 -0.01
CA PHE A 71 -21.08 -9.72 0.16
C PHE A 71 -22.30 -10.61 0.49
N GLY A 72 -22.21 -11.90 0.23
CA GLY A 72 -23.32 -12.84 0.39
C GLY A 72 -24.40 -12.75 -0.72
N VAL A 73 -24.22 -11.85 -1.68
CA VAL A 73 -25.16 -11.61 -2.79
C VAL A 73 -24.43 -11.54 -4.11
N ALA A 74 -25.11 -11.92 -5.20
CA ALA A 74 -24.54 -11.85 -6.55
C ALA A 74 -24.69 -10.44 -7.16
N LYS A 75 -23.83 -10.15 -8.13
CA LYS A 75 -23.92 -8.93 -8.96
C LYS A 75 -23.74 -7.60 -8.20
N VAL A 76 -22.89 -7.60 -7.18
CA VAL A 76 -22.55 -6.37 -6.44
C VAL A 76 -21.79 -5.38 -7.34
N PHE A 77 -20.97 -5.91 -8.25
CA PHE A 77 -20.19 -5.12 -9.20
C PHE A 77 -20.04 -5.88 -10.53
N THR A 78 -20.04 -5.16 -11.66
CA THR A 78 -20.23 -5.78 -12.97
C THR A 78 -18.98 -6.48 -13.49
N HIS A 79 -17.79 -5.90 -13.30
CA HIS A 79 -16.53 -6.39 -13.87
C HIS A 79 -15.38 -6.32 -12.86
N PRO A 80 -15.46 -7.07 -11.73
CA PRO A 80 -14.38 -7.07 -10.76
C PRO A 80 -13.12 -7.69 -11.36
N LYS A 81 -11.95 -7.26 -10.87
CA LYS A 81 -10.69 -7.89 -11.21
C LYS A 81 -10.33 -8.94 -10.16
N PRO A 82 -9.66 -10.04 -10.53
CA PRO A 82 -9.21 -11.04 -9.57
C PRO A 82 -8.19 -10.43 -8.59
N THR A 83 -8.36 -10.70 -7.31
CA THR A 83 -7.43 -10.25 -6.28
C THR A 83 -6.04 -10.81 -6.52
N GLN A 84 -5.92 -12.06 -7.00
CA GLN A 84 -4.64 -12.68 -7.32
C GLN A 84 -3.88 -11.92 -8.41
N LEU A 85 -4.55 -11.45 -9.46
CA LEU A 85 -3.92 -10.66 -10.53
C LEU A 85 -3.29 -9.37 -9.99
N ILE A 86 -4.05 -8.61 -9.20
CA ILE A 86 -3.56 -7.36 -8.62
C ILE A 86 -2.44 -7.62 -7.61
N LYS A 87 -2.56 -8.68 -6.81
CA LYS A 87 -1.51 -9.11 -5.88
C LYS A 87 -0.20 -9.38 -6.59
N ASP A 88 -0.22 -10.11 -7.70
CA ASP A 88 0.97 -10.42 -8.48
C ASP A 88 1.58 -9.17 -9.13
N ILE A 89 0.76 -8.24 -9.62
CA ILE A 89 1.23 -6.94 -10.12
C ILE A 89 1.95 -6.17 -9.01
N VAL A 90 1.33 -6.01 -7.84
CA VAL A 90 1.92 -5.30 -6.70
C VAL A 90 3.21 -5.96 -6.23
N LYS A 91 3.22 -7.29 -6.14
CA LYS A 91 4.41 -8.06 -5.73
C LYS A 91 5.60 -7.87 -6.66
N MET A 92 5.36 -7.69 -7.96
CA MET A 92 6.41 -7.50 -8.96
C MET A 92 6.89 -6.06 -9.06
N SER A 93 6.03 -5.09 -8.84
CA SER A 93 6.30 -3.67 -9.11
C SER A 93 6.63 -2.85 -7.88
N CYS A 94 6.25 -3.30 -6.68
CA CYS A 94 6.31 -2.50 -5.47
C CYS A 94 7.18 -3.14 -4.38
N SER A 95 7.82 -2.29 -3.56
CA SER A 95 8.49 -2.73 -2.34
C SER A 95 7.48 -3.17 -1.27
N LYS A 96 7.98 -3.80 -0.20
CA LYS A 96 7.13 -4.20 0.93
C LYS A 96 6.58 -3.04 1.77
N THR A 97 7.06 -1.82 1.54
CA THR A 97 6.69 -0.60 2.27
C THR A 97 6.05 0.46 1.38
N ALA A 98 5.72 0.11 0.13
CA ALA A 98 5.18 1.04 -0.85
C ALA A 98 3.77 1.52 -0.48
N THR A 99 3.43 2.73 -0.93
CA THR A 99 2.05 3.21 -1.00
C THR A 99 1.52 3.00 -2.41
N ILE A 100 0.41 2.29 -2.52
CA ILE A 100 -0.25 1.94 -3.79
C ILE A 100 -1.46 2.87 -3.97
N LEU A 101 -1.50 3.60 -5.08
CA LEU A 101 -2.58 4.50 -5.43
C LEU A 101 -3.37 3.91 -6.59
N ASP A 102 -4.70 3.82 -6.42
CA ASP A 102 -5.63 3.37 -7.45
C ASP A 102 -6.72 4.43 -7.65
N PHE A 103 -6.67 5.13 -8.78
CA PHE A 103 -7.63 6.20 -9.10
C PHE A 103 -8.99 5.70 -9.56
N PHE A 104 -9.12 4.41 -9.90
CA PHE A 104 -10.33 3.81 -10.40
C PHE A 104 -10.63 2.52 -9.64
N ALA A 105 -10.68 2.62 -8.32
CA ALA A 105 -10.72 1.48 -7.40
C ALA A 105 -11.90 0.50 -7.65
N GLY A 106 -12.96 0.95 -8.29
CA GLY A 106 -14.09 0.10 -8.68
C GLY A 106 -14.62 -0.72 -7.52
N SER A 107 -14.41 -2.04 -7.54
CA SER A 107 -14.82 -2.93 -6.44
C SER A 107 -13.83 -3.00 -5.27
N GLY A 108 -12.76 -2.20 -5.24
CA GLY A 108 -11.77 -2.19 -4.15
C GLY A 108 -10.79 -3.37 -4.16
N THR A 109 -10.59 -4.00 -5.30
CA THR A 109 -9.70 -5.18 -5.43
C THR A 109 -8.27 -4.86 -5.01
N THR A 110 -7.77 -3.68 -5.33
CA THR A 110 -6.40 -3.25 -5.02
C THR A 110 -6.15 -3.22 -3.51
N GLY A 111 -7.06 -2.64 -2.72
CA GLY A 111 -6.92 -2.63 -1.26
C GLY A 111 -6.92 -4.04 -0.66
N HIS A 112 -7.82 -4.91 -1.11
CA HIS A 112 -7.85 -6.32 -0.69
C HIS A 112 -6.54 -7.05 -1.03
N ALA A 113 -6.03 -6.89 -2.26
CA ALA A 113 -4.76 -7.49 -2.70
C ALA A 113 -3.57 -7.03 -1.86
N VAL A 114 -3.52 -5.73 -1.49
CA VAL A 114 -2.45 -5.18 -0.66
C VAL A 114 -2.47 -5.77 0.74
N MET A 115 -3.64 -5.86 1.38
CA MET A 115 -3.77 -6.46 2.72
C MET A 115 -3.40 -7.93 2.71
N ASN A 116 -3.89 -8.69 1.73
CA ASN A 116 -3.55 -10.11 1.55
C ASN A 116 -2.04 -10.30 1.38
N LEU A 117 -1.39 -9.47 0.55
CA LEU A 117 0.04 -9.55 0.32
C LEU A 117 0.86 -9.18 1.57
N ASN A 118 0.41 -8.20 2.36
CA ASN A 118 1.05 -7.85 3.63
C ASN A 118 0.99 -9.01 4.63
N ALA A 119 -0.17 -9.68 4.72
CA ALA A 119 -0.33 -10.87 5.57
C ALA A 119 0.57 -12.04 5.12
N GLU A 120 0.76 -12.22 3.80
CA GLU A 120 1.61 -13.29 3.27
C GLU A 120 3.10 -13.07 3.48
N ASP A 121 3.58 -11.83 3.31
CA ASP A 121 5.03 -11.57 3.23
C ASP A 121 5.57 -10.66 4.36
N GLY A 122 4.71 -10.30 5.32
CA GLY A 122 5.05 -9.41 6.44
C GLY A 122 5.35 -7.98 5.97
N GLY A 123 4.79 -7.55 4.84
CA GLY A 123 4.93 -6.19 4.34
C GLY A 123 4.06 -5.19 5.11
N THR A 124 4.40 -3.91 4.94
CA THR A 124 3.66 -2.76 5.52
C THR A 124 3.19 -1.81 4.43
N ARG A 125 2.81 -2.37 3.26
CA ARG A 125 2.26 -1.58 2.17
C ARG A 125 0.99 -0.90 2.59
N ARG A 126 0.78 0.30 2.07
CA ARG A 126 -0.43 1.09 2.25
C ARG A 126 -1.14 1.24 0.91
N PHE A 127 -2.43 1.58 0.94
CA PHE A 127 -3.19 1.86 -0.26
C PHE A 127 -4.03 3.12 -0.10
N ILE A 128 -4.21 3.82 -1.22
CA ILE A 128 -5.14 4.93 -1.38
C ILE A 128 -6.04 4.56 -2.55
N LEU A 129 -7.34 4.48 -2.30
CA LEU A 129 -8.34 4.12 -3.30
C LEU A 129 -9.19 5.33 -3.62
N CYS A 130 -9.19 5.75 -4.87
CA CYS A 130 -10.03 6.84 -5.35
C CYS A 130 -11.07 6.28 -6.32
N THR A 131 -12.31 6.66 -6.15
CA THR A 131 -13.38 6.35 -7.10
C THR A 131 -14.49 7.39 -6.94
N ASN A 132 -15.27 7.61 -8.00
CA ASN A 132 -16.51 8.37 -7.87
C ASN A 132 -17.51 7.56 -7.02
N ASN A 133 -18.53 8.23 -6.51
CA ASN A 133 -19.60 7.55 -5.79
C ASN A 133 -20.87 7.42 -6.64
N GLU A 134 -20.72 7.31 -7.95
CA GLU A 134 -21.83 7.06 -8.88
C GLU A 134 -22.51 5.73 -8.50
N ASN A 135 -23.83 5.77 -8.38
CA ASN A 135 -24.62 4.64 -7.91
C ASN A 135 -24.17 4.03 -6.56
N GLY A 136 -23.52 4.82 -5.71
CA GLY A 136 -23.04 4.35 -4.40
C GLY A 136 -21.79 3.48 -4.45
N ILE A 137 -21.08 3.37 -5.59
CA ILE A 137 -19.95 2.45 -5.77
C ILE A 137 -18.88 2.63 -4.67
N CYS A 138 -18.51 3.87 -4.37
CA CYS A 138 -17.48 4.12 -3.37
C CYS A 138 -17.89 3.61 -1.99
N ARG A 139 -19.07 4.00 -1.54
CA ARG A 139 -19.56 3.71 -0.19
C ARG A 139 -20.03 2.25 -0.05
N ASP A 140 -20.84 1.79 -0.99
CA ASP A 140 -21.60 0.54 -0.82
C ASP A 140 -20.85 -0.68 -1.39
N VAL A 141 -19.83 -0.46 -2.21
CA VAL A 141 -19.01 -1.53 -2.79
C VAL A 141 -17.54 -1.42 -2.36
N THR A 142 -16.83 -0.35 -2.73
CA THR A 142 -15.38 -0.24 -2.48
C THR A 142 -15.06 -0.26 -0.98
N TYR A 143 -15.65 0.67 -0.23
CA TYR A 143 -15.46 0.78 1.21
C TYR A 143 -15.96 -0.45 1.95
N GLU A 144 -17.15 -0.91 1.62
CA GLU A 144 -17.78 -2.03 2.29
C GLU A 144 -17.03 -3.34 2.05
N ARG A 145 -16.47 -3.57 0.85
CA ARG A 145 -15.58 -4.70 0.59
C ARG A 145 -14.39 -4.71 1.53
N ILE A 146 -13.66 -3.57 1.59
CA ILE A 146 -12.45 -3.48 2.41
C ILE A 146 -12.77 -3.68 3.88
N ARG A 147 -13.84 -3.05 4.39
CA ARG A 147 -14.31 -3.21 5.76
C ARG A 147 -14.59 -4.68 6.09
N ARG A 148 -15.39 -5.37 5.24
CA ARG A 148 -15.75 -6.78 5.45
C ARG A 148 -14.55 -7.71 5.40
N VAL A 149 -13.59 -7.43 4.52
CA VAL A 149 -12.39 -8.26 4.38
C VAL A 149 -11.48 -8.09 5.60
N ILE A 150 -11.33 -6.86 6.13
CA ILE A 150 -10.60 -6.62 7.38
C ILE A 150 -11.20 -7.46 8.51
N ASP A 151 -12.53 -7.39 8.69
CA ASP A 151 -13.23 -8.11 9.77
C ASP A 151 -13.18 -9.64 9.59
N LYS A 152 -13.40 -10.11 8.36
CA LYS A 152 -13.53 -11.55 8.06
C LYS A 152 -12.19 -12.30 8.09
N GLU A 153 -11.12 -11.65 7.62
CA GLU A 153 -9.81 -12.28 7.45
C GLU A 153 -8.82 -11.83 8.54
N ASP A 154 -9.32 -11.05 9.53
CA ASP A 154 -8.56 -10.56 10.69
C ASP A 154 -7.25 -9.85 10.28
N TYR A 155 -7.33 -9.02 9.24
CA TYR A 155 -6.17 -8.25 8.82
C TYR A 155 -5.83 -7.16 9.83
N ALA A 156 -4.54 -7.06 10.19
CA ALA A 156 -4.01 -5.95 10.97
C ALA A 156 -3.97 -4.66 10.12
N ALA A 157 -5.14 -4.14 9.79
CA ALA A 157 -5.33 -2.99 8.92
C ALA A 157 -6.40 -2.05 9.46
N SER A 158 -6.28 -0.77 9.15
CA SER A 158 -7.29 0.25 9.40
C SER A 158 -7.76 0.85 8.07
N LEU A 159 -8.98 1.38 8.05
CA LEU A 159 -9.57 2.01 6.88
C LEU A 159 -10.18 3.35 7.29
N LYS A 160 -9.84 4.41 6.57
CA LYS A 160 -10.47 5.71 6.70
C LYS A 160 -11.14 6.09 5.39
N TYR A 161 -12.37 6.57 5.48
CA TYR A 161 -13.16 7.04 4.34
C TYR A 161 -13.15 8.56 4.31
N TYR A 162 -12.84 9.12 3.14
CA TYR A 162 -12.91 10.55 2.88
C TYR A 162 -13.93 10.82 1.77
N LYS A 163 -14.68 11.88 1.92
CA LYS A 163 -15.50 12.45 0.86
C LYS A 163 -14.82 13.73 0.38
N VAL A 164 -14.49 13.78 -0.91
CA VAL A 164 -14.02 15.02 -1.53
C VAL A 164 -15.23 15.90 -1.79
N ASP A 165 -15.14 17.14 -1.37
CA ASP A 165 -16.13 18.18 -1.65
C ASP A 165 -15.44 19.42 -2.22
N TYR A 166 -16.21 20.37 -2.72
CA TYR A 166 -15.70 21.62 -3.27
C TYR A 166 -16.07 22.78 -2.35
N VAL A 167 -15.09 23.60 -2.01
CA VAL A 167 -15.33 24.86 -1.34
C VAL A 167 -15.56 25.92 -2.44
N PRO A 168 -16.76 26.54 -2.52
CA PRO A 168 -17.02 27.54 -3.54
C PRO A 168 -16.17 28.78 -3.29
N ILE A 169 -15.42 29.21 -4.31
CA ILE A 169 -14.67 30.45 -4.29
C ILE A 169 -15.63 31.56 -4.71
N SER A 170 -15.90 32.53 -3.84
CA SER A 170 -16.65 33.74 -4.17
C SER A 170 -15.83 34.98 -3.86
N ASP A 171 -15.99 36.04 -4.65
CA ASP A 171 -15.22 37.29 -4.58
C ASP A 171 -15.28 38.02 -3.21
N ARG A 172 -16.15 37.59 -2.33
CA ARG A 172 -16.34 38.19 -0.99
C ARG A 172 -15.75 37.35 0.15
N MET A 173 -15.19 36.16 -0.08
CA MET A 173 -15.09 35.13 0.94
C MET A 173 -13.69 34.52 1.11
N TYR A 174 -12.64 35.28 0.83
CA TYR A 174 -11.27 34.80 1.06
C TYR A 174 -11.05 34.26 2.47
N TYR A 175 -11.55 34.98 3.48
CA TYR A 175 -11.40 34.57 4.88
C TYR A 175 -12.27 33.35 5.25
N GLU A 176 -13.48 33.25 4.73
CA GLU A 176 -14.35 32.10 4.99
C GLU A 176 -13.82 30.83 4.32
N TYR A 177 -13.19 30.96 3.16
CA TYR A 177 -12.54 29.88 2.45
C TYR A 177 -11.29 29.38 3.19
N ALA A 178 -10.44 30.27 3.68
CA ALA A 178 -9.27 29.92 4.49
C ALA A 178 -9.69 29.21 5.79
N ASP A 179 -10.72 29.69 6.47
CA ASP A 179 -11.27 29.07 7.68
C ASP A 179 -11.81 27.65 7.40
N GLU A 180 -12.47 27.44 6.27
CA GLU A 180 -12.98 26.12 5.90
C GLU A 180 -11.85 25.13 5.59
N LEU A 181 -10.78 25.56 4.91
CA LEU A 181 -9.60 24.72 4.70
C LEU A 181 -8.89 24.40 6.03
N LEU A 182 -8.73 25.37 6.90
CA LEU A 182 -8.14 25.16 8.23
C LEU A 182 -8.94 24.14 9.06
N ARG A 183 -10.27 24.08 8.91
CA ARG A 183 -11.10 23.06 9.56
C ARG A 183 -10.76 21.65 9.09
N HIS A 184 -10.32 21.49 7.84
CA HIS A 184 -10.00 20.20 7.22
C HIS A 184 -8.51 19.88 7.18
N ILE A 185 -7.66 20.71 7.76
CA ILE A 185 -6.21 20.51 7.72
C ILE A 185 -5.78 19.19 8.37
N ARG A 186 -6.51 18.74 9.38
CA ARG A 186 -6.24 17.46 10.05
C ARG A 186 -6.41 16.29 9.07
N GLU A 187 -7.50 16.29 8.33
CA GLU A 187 -7.81 15.26 7.33
C GLU A 187 -6.81 15.30 6.18
N LEU A 188 -6.36 16.47 5.75
CA LEU A 188 -5.36 16.63 4.70
C LEU A 188 -4.01 16.08 5.15
N VAL A 189 -3.57 16.39 6.36
CA VAL A 189 -2.32 15.85 6.94
C VAL A 189 -2.40 14.34 7.11
N GLU A 190 -3.55 13.80 7.57
CA GLU A 190 -3.76 12.36 7.66
C GLU A 190 -3.65 11.67 6.30
N LEU A 191 -4.28 12.24 5.27
CA LEU A 191 -4.28 11.69 3.92
C LEU A 191 -2.87 11.68 3.33
N GLU A 192 -2.15 12.80 3.38
CA GLU A 192 -0.80 12.91 2.83
C GLU A 192 0.18 11.97 3.51
N ASN A 193 0.12 11.86 4.82
CA ASN A 193 1.06 11.06 5.59
C ASN A 193 0.61 9.61 5.78
N GLY A 194 -0.61 9.27 5.39
CA GLY A 194 -1.18 7.94 5.57
C GLY A 194 -1.29 7.54 7.04
N ILE A 195 -1.71 8.48 7.90
CA ILE A 195 -1.85 8.32 9.35
C ILE A 195 -3.29 8.59 9.78
N ASN A 196 -3.60 8.24 11.03
CA ASN A 196 -4.87 8.58 11.65
C ASN A 196 -4.59 9.15 13.04
N PHE A 197 -5.09 10.35 13.33
CA PHE A 197 -4.97 10.97 14.65
C PHE A 197 -5.99 10.44 15.65
N THR A 198 -7.15 9.97 15.16
CA THR A 198 -8.21 9.48 16.03
C THR A 198 -7.81 8.16 16.67
N GLY A 199 -7.77 8.13 18.00
CA GLY A 199 -7.38 6.94 18.77
C GLY A 199 -5.88 6.61 18.73
N ASN A 200 -5.05 7.46 18.14
CA ASN A 200 -3.60 7.28 18.12
C ASN A 200 -2.96 8.01 19.30
N GLU A 201 -2.28 7.28 20.16
CA GLU A 201 -1.60 7.84 21.32
C GLU A 201 -0.16 8.29 21.01
N GLU A 202 0.45 7.76 19.93
CA GLU A 202 1.84 8.06 19.57
C GLU A 202 1.99 9.26 18.63
N ILE A 203 0.90 9.68 17.98
CA ILE A 203 0.92 10.78 17.02
C ILE A 203 -0.13 11.81 17.42
N ALA A 204 0.26 13.08 17.45
CA ALA A 204 -0.65 14.18 17.73
C ALA A 204 -0.55 15.27 16.66
N ILE A 205 -1.54 16.14 16.61
CA ILE A 205 -1.57 17.35 15.78
C ILE A 205 -2.09 18.52 16.62
N VAL A 206 -1.43 19.66 16.52
CA VAL A 206 -1.82 20.92 17.14
C VAL A 206 -1.75 22.04 16.11
N LEU A 207 -2.81 22.82 16.02
CA LEU A 207 -2.98 23.89 15.03
C LEU A 207 -3.04 25.28 15.66
N THR A 208 -3.25 25.35 16.98
CA THR A 208 -3.35 26.62 17.75
C THR A 208 -2.48 26.56 19.01
N GLU A 209 -2.14 27.74 19.56
CA GLU A 209 -1.42 27.85 20.82
C GLU A 209 -2.15 27.18 21.99
N ASP A 210 -3.47 27.33 22.04
CA ASP A 210 -4.31 26.68 23.05
C ASP A 210 -4.27 25.16 22.96
N GLU A 211 -4.27 24.60 21.73
CA GLU A 211 -4.13 23.17 21.51
C GLU A 211 -2.76 22.66 21.94
N LEU A 212 -1.69 23.42 21.67
CA LEU A 212 -0.34 23.08 22.12
C LEU A 212 -0.24 23.07 23.64
N ALA A 213 -0.77 24.10 24.28
CA ALA A 213 -0.78 24.19 25.73
C ALA A 213 -1.60 23.04 26.36
N ALA A 214 -2.78 22.75 25.83
CA ALA A 214 -3.62 21.63 26.28
C ALA A 214 -2.94 20.28 26.08
N PHE A 215 -2.26 20.06 24.95
CA PHE A 215 -1.52 18.84 24.66
C PHE A 215 -0.38 18.60 25.66
N ILE A 216 0.40 19.64 26.00
CA ILE A 216 1.49 19.53 26.98
C ILE A 216 0.97 19.33 28.41
N ALA A 217 -0.20 19.88 28.73
CA ALA A 217 -0.87 19.70 30.01
C ALA A 217 -1.42 18.28 30.23
N ASP A 218 -1.79 17.58 29.16
CA ASP A 218 -2.24 16.18 29.20
C ASP A 218 -1.01 15.25 29.31
N LYS A 219 -0.59 15.02 30.55
CA LYS A 219 0.64 14.25 30.84
C LYS A 219 0.63 12.84 30.30
N ASP A 220 -0.52 12.18 30.28
CA ASP A 220 -0.62 10.79 29.82
C ASP A 220 -0.46 10.70 28.30
N ARG A 221 -1.14 11.55 27.57
CA ARG A 221 -1.03 11.63 26.11
C ARG A 221 0.35 12.13 25.69
N PHE A 222 0.86 13.17 26.37
CA PHE A 222 2.16 13.76 26.11
C PHE A 222 3.30 12.75 26.27
N ALA A 223 3.28 11.91 27.31
CA ALA A 223 4.32 10.90 27.56
C ALA A 223 4.35 9.77 26.51
N LYS A 224 3.19 9.47 25.90
CA LYS A 224 3.06 8.43 24.88
C LYS A 224 3.41 8.94 23.47
N CYS A 225 3.26 10.25 23.23
CA CYS A 225 3.47 10.84 21.92
C CYS A 225 4.94 10.72 21.46
N ARG A 226 5.12 10.33 20.20
CA ARG A 226 6.42 10.22 19.53
C ARG A 226 6.59 11.24 18.42
N ARG A 227 5.48 11.63 17.78
CA ARG A 227 5.48 12.62 16.69
C ARG A 227 4.35 13.60 16.87
N LEU A 228 4.67 14.89 16.77
CA LEU A 228 3.73 16.01 16.84
C LEU A 228 3.75 16.74 15.49
N TYR A 229 2.61 16.76 14.83
CA TYR A 229 2.36 17.66 13.70
C TYR A 229 1.94 19.01 14.24
N MET A 230 2.69 20.05 13.87
CA MET A 230 2.51 21.39 14.42
C MET A 230 2.23 22.41 13.32
N GLY A 231 1.27 23.27 13.51
CA GLY A 231 0.96 24.38 12.61
C GLY A 231 2.20 25.24 12.35
N HIS A 232 2.40 25.70 11.12
CA HIS A 232 3.62 26.44 10.74
C HIS A 232 3.76 27.79 11.46
N ASP A 233 2.63 28.39 11.88
CA ASP A 233 2.59 29.67 12.59
C ASP A 233 2.77 29.54 14.11
N LEU A 234 2.83 28.31 14.62
CA LEU A 234 2.98 28.08 16.04
C LEU A 234 4.45 28.21 16.48
N LEU A 235 4.69 29.09 17.44
CA LEU A 235 6.00 29.28 18.05
C LEU A 235 5.93 28.86 19.53
N PRO A 236 6.41 27.65 19.86
CA PRO A 236 6.47 27.21 21.26
C PRO A 236 7.33 28.17 22.09
N ASP A 237 6.95 28.43 23.33
CA ASP A 237 7.79 29.12 24.27
C ASP A 237 8.94 28.22 24.78
N GLU A 238 9.93 28.82 25.48
CA GLU A 238 11.13 28.10 25.97
C GLU A 238 10.76 26.90 26.89
N ALA A 239 9.72 27.00 27.67
CA ALA A 239 9.26 25.93 28.56
C ALA A 239 8.64 24.78 27.75
N GLN A 240 7.83 25.12 26.75
CA GLN A 240 7.21 24.16 25.80
C GLN A 240 8.25 23.45 24.96
N GLU A 241 9.21 24.16 24.38
CA GLU A 241 10.32 23.57 23.64
C GLU A 241 11.12 22.61 24.51
N THR A 242 11.46 23.02 25.73
CA THR A 242 12.18 22.17 26.67
C THR A 242 11.37 20.90 27.01
N ALA A 243 10.05 20.99 27.17
CA ALA A 243 9.19 19.85 27.46
C ALA A 243 9.16 18.86 26.26
N LEU A 244 8.96 19.37 25.05
CA LEU A 244 8.95 18.58 23.82
C LEU A 244 10.30 17.84 23.60
N PHE A 245 11.40 18.56 23.80
CA PHE A 245 12.74 17.99 23.66
C PHE A 245 13.04 16.90 24.70
N LYS A 246 12.71 17.12 25.97
CA LYS A 246 12.91 16.15 27.06
C LYS A 246 12.15 14.84 26.81
N ASN A 247 10.95 14.91 26.22
CA ASN A 247 10.16 13.73 25.87
C ASN A 247 10.54 13.13 24.52
N LYS A 248 11.54 13.69 23.81
CA LYS A 248 12.02 13.21 22.52
C LYS A 248 10.91 13.11 21.45
N ILE A 249 9.99 14.08 21.46
CA ILE A 249 8.92 14.15 20.48
C ILE A 249 9.49 14.71 19.18
N GLU A 250 9.33 13.98 18.09
CA GLU A 250 9.67 14.44 16.74
C GLU A 250 8.65 15.46 16.28
N ILE A 251 9.08 16.69 15.98
CA ILE A 251 8.20 17.75 15.49
C ILE A 251 8.21 17.72 13.97
N SER A 252 7.02 17.64 13.38
CA SER A 252 6.77 17.74 11.95
C SER A 252 5.95 19.01 11.70
N ILE A 253 6.57 20.04 11.15
CA ILE A 253 5.86 21.27 10.80
C ILE A 253 4.93 20.97 9.61
N ILE A 254 3.68 21.38 9.74
CA ILE A 254 2.70 21.24 8.67
C ILE A 254 3.08 22.21 7.55
N PRO A 255 3.24 21.70 6.31
CA PRO A 255 3.71 22.54 5.21
C PRO A 255 2.83 23.75 4.94
N ASP A 256 3.48 24.81 4.54
CA ASP A 256 2.89 26.11 4.25
C ASP A 256 1.84 26.07 3.12
N TYR A 257 1.97 25.14 2.17
CA TYR A 257 1.03 25.01 1.06
C TYR A 257 -0.39 24.64 1.48
N TYR A 258 -0.60 24.04 2.66
CA TYR A 258 -1.93 23.84 3.21
C TYR A 258 -2.63 25.16 3.61
N TYR A 259 -1.87 26.25 3.70
CA TYR A 259 -2.34 27.55 4.10
C TYR A 259 -2.24 28.59 2.98
N ARG A 260 -1.36 28.39 1.99
CA ARG A 260 -0.96 29.41 1.00
C ARG A 260 -1.51 29.26 -0.40
N ASP A 261 -1.88 28.09 -0.86
CA ASP A 261 -2.42 27.90 -2.24
C ASP A 261 -3.67 28.74 -2.52
N LEU A 262 -4.00 29.57 -1.56
CA LEU A 262 -5.10 30.52 -1.54
C LEU A 262 -4.67 31.95 -1.84
N GLN A 263 -3.37 32.24 -1.91
CA GLN A 263 -2.87 33.61 -2.04
C GLN A 263 -2.46 34.01 -3.46
N GLU A 264 -2.32 33.08 -4.38
CA GLU A 264 -1.80 33.29 -5.73
C GLU A 264 -2.77 32.82 -6.86
N GLY A 265 -4.07 32.95 -6.65
CA GLY A 265 -5.09 32.70 -7.67
C GLY A 265 -5.64 34.00 -8.25
#